data_ea1bd0bdc78f33c4b2d353edcfdbf611
#
_entry.id   ea1bd0bdc78f33c4b2d353edcfdbf611
#
_cell.length_a   1.000
_cell.length_b   1.000
_cell.length_c   1.000
_cell.angle_alpha   90.00
_cell.angle_beta   90.00
_cell.angle_gamma   90.00
#
_symmetry.space_group_name_H-M   'P 1'
#
loop_
_entity.id
_entity.type
_entity.pdbx_description
1 polymer ?
#
loop_
_entity_poly.entity_id
_entity_poly.type
_entity_poly.pdbx_seq_one_letter_code
_entity_poly.pdbx_strand_id
1 'polypeptide(L)'
;NASANALFVDGGANRVGIGTATPSNPLTVVTSTDGSGVSGDNVYGALIHNAEATNDRSFGLLIKAGTTTADQSFDVRDHDGSNQYFRVLGNGDVCISRVASLTNGRLSLDFSSAADNGFCINDTASGNGAAFINFHTGGSSRGTITNNNNSAVAYNTSSDYRLKENVSYSFDATTELKKLKPCKFNFIGGDLTVEGFLAHEVQAVVPQAITGTHNEVDDDDNPVYQGIDQSKLVPLLVKTIQELEARIAALESA
;
A
#
# COMPACT_ATOMS: atom_id res chain seq x y z
N ASN A 1 -50.49 10.50 -2.06
CA ASN A 1 -49.80 11.54 -1.28
C ASN A 1 -48.57 11.98 -2.06
N ALA A 2 -48.74 13.04 -2.88
CA ALA A 2 -47.59 13.71 -3.51
C ALA A 2 -46.76 14.35 -2.40
N SER A 3 -45.53 13.93 -2.24
CA SER A 3 -44.56 14.63 -1.38
C SER A 3 -44.45 16.08 -1.92
N ALA A 4 -44.72 17.05 -1.07
CA ALA A 4 -44.71 18.47 -1.44
C ALA A 4 -43.36 18.98 -1.98
N ASN A 5 -42.32 18.15 -1.93
CA ASN A 5 -40.93 18.49 -2.27
C ASN A 5 -40.26 17.41 -3.16
N ALA A 6 -41.01 16.78 -4.07
CA ALA A 6 -40.43 15.80 -4.99
C ALA A 6 -39.31 16.43 -5.87
N LEU A 7 -39.54 17.66 -6.33
CA LEU A 7 -38.55 18.49 -7.01
C LEU A 7 -38.75 19.95 -6.57
N PHE A 8 -37.74 20.59 -6.05
CA PHE A 8 -37.70 21.97 -5.64
C PHE A 8 -36.60 22.71 -6.40
N VAL A 9 -36.96 23.87 -6.99
CA VAL A 9 -35.99 24.75 -7.69
C VAL A 9 -35.97 26.08 -6.96
N ASP A 10 -34.84 26.40 -6.36
CA ASP A 10 -34.57 27.71 -5.76
C ASP A 10 -33.83 28.58 -6.77
N GLY A 11 -34.58 29.42 -7.49
CA GLY A 11 -34.02 30.31 -8.49
C GLY A 11 -33.23 31.49 -7.89
N GLY A 12 -33.44 31.80 -6.60
CA GLY A 12 -32.69 32.86 -5.92
C GLY A 12 -31.29 32.41 -5.52
N ALA A 13 -31.11 31.14 -5.20
CA ALA A 13 -29.82 30.54 -4.80
C ALA A 13 -29.21 29.63 -5.88
N ASN A 14 -29.89 29.47 -7.04
CA ASN A 14 -29.48 28.56 -8.12
C ASN A 14 -29.29 27.10 -7.64
N ARG A 15 -30.28 26.58 -6.91
CA ARG A 15 -30.22 25.24 -6.33
C ARG A 15 -31.40 24.36 -6.73
N VAL A 16 -31.17 23.06 -6.80
CA VAL A 16 -32.18 22.04 -7.04
C VAL A 16 -32.18 21.05 -5.87
N GLY A 17 -33.34 20.86 -5.24
CA GLY A 17 -33.60 19.87 -4.22
C GLY A 17 -34.48 18.74 -4.75
N ILE A 18 -34.14 17.50 -4.50
CA ILE A 18 -35.00 16.34 -4.69
C ILE A 18 -35.25 15.77 -3.29
N GLY A 19 -36.51 15.69 -2.88
CA GLY A 19 -36.89 15.27 -1.53
C GLY A 19 -36.63 16.32 -0.42
N THR A 20 -36.22 17.54 -0.77
CA THR A 20 -36.00 18.66 0.18
C THR A 20 -36.36 19.99 -0.44
N ALA A 21 -36.94 20.89 0.36
CA ALA A 21 -37.19 22.28 0.00
C ALA A 21 -36.07 23.24 0.43
N THR A 22 -35.06 22.76 1.12
CA THR A 22 -33.92 23.53 1.65
C THR A 22 -32.59 22.98 1.15
N PRO A 23 -32.31 22.99 -0.17
CA PRO A 23 -31.08 22.45 -0.69
C PRO A 23 -29.86 23.26 -0.19
N SER A 24 -28.88 22.57 0.39
CA SER A 24 -27.63 23.17 0.89
C SER A 24 -26.58 23.37 -0.21
N ASN A 25 -26.69 22.59 -1.29
CA ASN A 25 -25.77 22.59 -2.44
C ASN A 25 -26.53 22.82 -3.75
N PRO A 26 -25.86 23.14 -4.87
CA PRO A 26 -26.50 23.34 -6.18
C PRO A 26 -27.43 22.20 -6.60
N LEU A 27 -27.06 20.95 -6.27
CA LEU A 27 -27.94 19.78 -6.33
C LEU A 27 -27.90 19.06 -4.98
N THR A 28 -29.07 18.92 -4.36
CA THR A 28 -29.24 18.20 -3.10
C THR A 28 -30.31 17.13 -3.26
N VAL A 29 -29.97 15.86 -3.03
CA VAL A 29 -30.91 14.74 -3.03
C VAL A 29 -31.03 14.21 -1.60
N VAL A 30 -32.23 14.23 -1.04
CA VAL A 30 -32.53 13.69 0.29
C VAL A 30 -33.59 12.62 0.18
N THR A 31 -33.27 11.42 0.64
CA THR A 31 -34.24 10.34 0.77
C THR A 31 -34.56 10.15 2.25
N SER A 32 -35.83 10.19 2.60
CA SER A 32 -36.32 10.10 3.98
C SER A 32 -37.15 8.85 4.26
N THR A 33 -36.98 7.81 3.46
CA THR A 33 -37.68 6.55 3.72
C THR A 33 -37.02 5.83 4.89
N ASP A 34 -37.79 5.61 5.95
CA ASP A 34 -37.38 4.83 7.13
C ASP A 34 -37.35 3.31 6.88
N GLY A 35 -37.49 2.90 5.64
CA GLY A 35 -37.56 1.48 5.24
C GLY A 35 -38.91 0.79 5.56
N SER A 36 -39.87 1.50 6.20
CA SER A 36 -41.18 0.96 6.50
C SER A 36 -42.05 0.92 5.24
N GLY A 37 -42.25 -0.26 4.71
CA GLY A 37 -43.14 -0.47 3.55
C GLY A 37 -42.43 -0.92 2.25
N VAL A 38 -41.11 -1.03 2.24
CA VAL A 38 -40.37 -1.63 1.11
C VAL A 38 -39.82 -2.97 1.58
N SER A 39 -40.52 -4.03 1.24
CA SER A 39 -40.12 -5.39 1.60
C SER A 39 -38.83 -5.78 0.86
N GLY A 40 -37.75 -5.89 1.60
CA GLY A 40 -36.60 -6.70 1.20
C GLY A 40 -35.50 -6.01 0.38
N ASP A 41 -35.65 -4.75 -0.04
CA ASP A 41 -34.66 -4.13 -0.93
C ASP A 41 -33.97 -2.91 -0.29
N ASN A 42 -32.69 -2.75 -0.57
CA ASN A 42 -31.92 -1.56 -0.19
C ASN A 42 -32.47 -0.33 -0.92
N VAL A 43 -32.66 0.79 -0.21
CA VAL A 43 -33.09 2.05 -0.78
C VAL A 43 -31.85 2.87 -1.13
N TYR A 44 -31.60 3.07 -2.40
CA TYR A 44 -30.53 3.94 -2.89
C TYR A 44 -31.02 5.37 -3.05
N GLY A 45 -30.25 6.34 -2.62
CA GLY A 45 -30.57 7.76 -2.78
C GLY A 45 -30.52 8.23 -4.24
N ALA A 46 -29.71 7.63 -5.07
CA ALA A 46 -29.61 7.87 -6.51
C ALA A 46 -29.17 6.62 -7.25
N LEU A 47 -29.70 6.40 -8.43
CA LEU A 47 -29.24 5.40 -9.39
C LEU A 47 -28.83 6.10 -10.67
N ILE A 48 -27.58 5.97 -11.07
CA ILE A 48 -27.07 6.42 -12.37
C ILE A 48 -26.82 5.17 -13.21
N HIS A 49 -27.72 4.93 -14.19
CA HIS A 49 -27.67 3.73 -15.02
C HIS A 49 -27.56 4.13 -16.49
N ASN A 50 -26.46 3.75 -17.11
CA ASN A 50 -26.32 3.78 -18.56
C ASN A 50 -26.62 2.38 -19.11
N ALA A 51 -27.73 2.26 -19.82
CA ALA A 51 -28.22 0.98 -20.37
C ALA A 51 -27.59 0.62 -21.73
N GLU A 52 -26.61 1.38 -22.21
CA GLU A 52 -25.89 1.07 -23.45
C GLU A 52 -25.05 -0.20 -23.28
N ALA A 53 -25.33 -1.23 -24.07
CA ALA A 53 -24.67 -2.54 -24.01
C ALA A 53 -23.50 -2.69 -25.00
N THR A 54 -23.28 -1.70 -25.87
CA THR A 54 -22.20 -1.72 -26.86
C THR A 54 -20.85 -1.48 -26.17
N ASN A 55 -19.88 -2.33 -26.43
CA ASN A 55 -18.51 -2.15 -25.89
C ASN A 55 -17.97 -0.76 -26.26
N ASP A 56 -17.21 -0.17 -25.33
CA ASP A 56 -16.57 1.14 -25.43
C ASP A 56 -17.53 2.35 -25.53
N ARG A 57 -18.83 2.17 -25.25
CA ARG A 57 -19.84 3.25 -25.21
C ARG A 57 -20.57 3.39 -23.88
N SER A 58 -20.42 2.44 -22.98
CA SER A 58 -21.11 2.43 -21.68
C SER A 58 -20.26 3.11 -20.62
N PHE A 59 -20.47 4.40 -20.39
CA PHE A 59 -19.80 5.19 -19.37
C PHE A 59 -20.79 5.57 -18.25
N GLY A 60 -20.33 5.50 -17.02
CA GLY A 60 -21.13 5.84 -15.83
C GLY A 60 -21.04 7.33 -15.47
N LEU A 61 -20.58 7.63 -14.26
CA LEU A 61 -20.45 8.99 -13.74
C LEU A 61 -19.04 9.54 -14.00
N LEU A 62 -18.96 10.69 -14.68
CA LEU A 62 -17.73 11.48 -14.79
C LEU A 62 -17.72 12.58 -13.71
N ILE A 63 -16.76 12.53 -12.80
CA ILE A 63 -16.52 13.56 -11.80
C ILE A 63 -15.26 14.36 -12.20
N LYS A 64 -15.39 15.67 -12.31
CA LYS A 64 -14.27 16.60 -12.52
C LYS A 64 -14.25 17.57 -11.35
N ALA A 65 -13.26 17.48 -10.50
CA ALA A 65 -13.11 18.34 -9.34
C ALA A 65 -11.64 18.40 -8.92
N GLY A 66 -11.22 19.57 -8.46
CA GLY A 66 -9.96 19.78 -7.77
C GLY A 66 -8.68 19.40 -8.51
N THR A 67 -7.56 19.87 -7.97
CA THR A 67 -6.21 19.52 -8.47
C THR A 67 -5.21 19.35 -7.35
N THR A 68 -5.60 19.60 -6.10
CA THR A 68 -4.71 19.59 -4.94
C THR A 68 -5.19 18.61 -3.87
N THR A 69 -4.37 18.36 -2.87
CA THR A 69 -4.72 17.51 -1.71
C THR A 69 -5.81 18.14 -0.81
N ALA A 70 -6.05 19.45 -0.93
CA ALA A 70 -7.13 20.14 -0.21
C ALA A 70 -8.51 19.97 -0.88
N ASP A 71 -8.52 19.61 -2.17
CA ASP A 71 -9.74 19.39 -2.92
C ASP A 71 -10.22 17.94 -2.74
N GLN A 72 -11.53 17.73 -2.86
CA GLN A 72 -12.15 16.42 -2.78
C GLN A 72 -12.92 16.15 -4.08
N SER A 73 -12.46 15.18 -4.86
CA SER A 73 -13.14 14.81 -6.11
C SER A 73 -14.31 13.85 -5.84
N PHE A 74 -14.18 12.98 -4.85
CA PHE A 74 -15.23 12.06 -4.42
C PHE A 74 -15.10 11.80 -2.92
N ASP A 75 -16.22 11.78 -2.18
CA ASP A 75 -16.21 11.60 -0.74
C ASP A 75 -17.44 10.78 -0.30
N VAL A 76 -17.21 9.68 0.44
CA VAL A 76 -18.22 8.82 1.04
C VAL A 76 -18.12 8.90 2.54
N ARG A 77 -19.20 9.29 3.19
CA ARG A 77 -19.27 9.43 4.64
C ARG A 77 -20.45 8.64 5.23
N ASP A 78 -20.46 8.52 6.56
CA ASP A 78 -21.65 8.10 7.27
C ASP A 78 -22.79 9.13 7.16
N HIS A 79 -23.95 8.78 7.73
CA HIS A 79 -25.18 9.57 7.58
C HIS A 79 -25.11 10.95 8.23
N ASP A 80 -24.29 11.15 9.26
CA ASP A 80 -24.12 12.45 9.95
C ASP A 80 -22.86 13.20 9.47
N GLY A 81 -22.07 12.61 8.59
CA GLY A 81 -20.88 13.19 7.98
C GLY A 81 -19.64 13.19 8.88
N SER A 82 -19.70 12.54 10.06
CA SER A 82 -18.62 12.57 11.04
C SER A 82 -17.46 11.64 10.66
N ASN A 83 -17.76 10.50 10.03
CA ASN A 83 -16.77 9.52 9.61
C ASN A 83 -16.62 9.47 8.10
N GLN A 84 -15.40 9.39 7.62
CA GLN A 84 -15.07 9.21 6.21
C GLN A 84 -14.70 7.76 5.94
N TYR A 85 -15.37 7.15 4.96
CA TYR A 85 -15.12 5.77 4.57
C TYR A 85 -14.23 5.66 3.34
N PHE A 86 -14.47 6.52 2.35
CA PHE A 86 -13.70 6.50 1.10
C PHE A 86 -13.62 7.91 0.53
N ARG A 87 -12.43 8.28 0.04
CA ARG A 87 -12.21 9.59 -0.56
C ARG A 87 -11.21 9.51 -1.73
N VAL A 88 -11.46 10.28 -2.77
CA VAL A 88 -10.48 10.60 -3.80
C VAL A 88 -10.18 12.10 -3.71
N LEU A 89 -8.92 12.45 -3.47
CA LEU A 89 -8.44 13.83 -3.44
C LEU A 89 -8.26 14.38 -4.84
N GLY A 90 -8.19 15.71 -4.97
CA GLY A 90 -8.02 16.38 -6.25
C GLY A 90 -6.72 16.03 -6.99
N ASN A 91 -5.67 15.72 -6.26
CA ASN A 91 -4.40 15.23 -6.82
C ASN A 91 -4.42 13.75 -7.25
N GLY A 92 -5.54 13.05 -7.05
CA GLY A 92 -5.74 11.63 -7.40
C GLY A 92 -5.34 10.63 -6.32
N ASP A 93 -5.01 11.06 -5.09
CA ASP A 93 -4.76 10.14 -3.99
C ASP A 93 -6.06 9.54 -3.48
N VAL A 94 -6.04 8.25 -3.14
CA VAL A 94 -7.17 7.49 -2.61
C VAL A 94 -6.95 7.24 -1.11
N CYS A 95 -7.95 7.59 -0.30
CA CYS A 95 -7.92 7.41 1.15
C CYS A 95 -9.09 6.55 1.59
N ILE A 96 -8.83 5.54 2.40
CA ILE A 96 -9.84 4.65 3.00
C ILE A 96 -9.75 4.80 4.52
N SER A 97 -10.89 5.17 5.13
CA SER A 97 -11.01 5.44 6.58
C SER A 97 -10.06 6.53 7.11
N ARG A 98 -9.66 7.49 6.24
CA ARG A 98 -8.83 8.62 6.66
C ARG A 98 -9.08 9.89 5.86
N VAL A 99 -8.77 11.05 6.47
CA VAL A 99 -9.04 12.39 5.91
C VAL A 99 -8.02 12.86 4.88
N ALA A 100 -6.79 12.33 4.91
CA ALA A 100 -5.70 12.71 4.01
C ALA A 100 -4.82 11.50 3.68
N SER A 101 -4.09 11.53 2.56
CA SER A 101 -3.10 10.50 2.25
C SER A 101 -1.96 10.51 3.28
N LEU A 102 -1.35 9.35 3.51
CA LEU A 102 -0.07 9.25 4.18
C LEU A 102 1.01 9.92 3.33
N THR A 103 2.08 10.38 3.95
CA THR A 103 3.18 11.07 3.26
C THR A 103 3.54 10.38 1.94
N ASN A 104 3.30 11.08 0.82
CA ASN A 104 3.52 10.58 -0.54
C ASN A 104 2.77 9.30 -0.94
N GLY A 105 1.78 8.86 -0.13
CA GLY A 105 0.99 7.66 -0.40
C GLY A 105 -0.14 7.92 -1.40
N ARG A 106 -0.16 7.23 -2.54
CA ARG A 106 -1.24 7.32 -3.54
C ARG A 106 -2.48 6.52 -3.15
N LEU A 107 -2.32 5.47 -2.37
CA LEU A 107 -3.38 4.72 -1.71
C LEU A 107 -3.05 4.62 -0.22
N SER A 108 -3.91 5.17 0.62
CA SER A 108 -3.76 5.15 2.08
C SER A 108 -4.96 4.47 2.72
N LEU A 109 -4.68 3.51 3.61
CA LEU A 109 -5.68 2.72 4.32
C LEU A 109 -5.40 2.77 5.83
N ASP A 110 -6.40 3.17 6.62
CA ASP A 110 -6.37 3.13 8.07
C ASP A 110 -7.31 2.06 8.62
N PHE A 111 -6.84 1.35 9.63
CA PHE A 111 -7.64 0.45 10.46
C PHE A 111 -7.20 0.59 11.92
N SER A 112 -8.13 0.45 12.85
CA SER A 112 -7.91 0.80 14.27
C SER A 112 -7.96 -0.37 15.24
N SER A 113 -8.31 -1.56 14.75
CA SER A 113 -8.41 -2.77 15.59
C SER A 113 -7.24 -3.71 15.31
N ALA A 114 -6.64 -4.27 16.38
CA ALA A 114 -5.60 -5.29 16.25
C ALA A 114 -6.10 -6.62 15.67
N ALA A 115 -7.44 -6.80 15.59
CA ALA A 115 -8.06 -7.97 14.98
C ALA A 115 -8.35 -7.79 13.47
N ASP A 116 -8.24 -6.56 12.95
CA ASP A 116 -8.54 -6.26 11.55
C ASP A 116 -7.31 -6.50 10.66
N ASN A 117 -7.56 -6.96 9.43
CA ASN A 117 -6.56 -7.00 8.39
C ASN A 117 -6.67 -5.73 7.54
N GLY A 118 -5.59 -4.95 7.44
CA GLY A 118 -5.57 -3.72 6.68
C GLY A 118 -5.81 -3.93 5.18
N PHE A 119 -5.20 -4.97 4.61
CA PHE A 119 -5.35 -5.32 3.20
C PHE A 119 -5.36 -6.83 3.03
N CYS A 120 -6.46 -7.36 2.51
CA CYS A 120 -6.65 -8.79 2.31
C CYS A 120 -6.76 -9.08 0.82
N ILE A 121 -5.87 -9.92 0.28
CA ILE A 121 -5.92 -10.40 -1.10
C ILE A 121 -6.19 -11.90 -1.06
N ASN A 122 -7.26 -12.33 -1.75
CA ASN A 122 -7.62 -13.73 -1.85
C ASN A 122 -7.51 -14.21 -3.31
N ASP A 123 -6.69 -15.24 -3.53
CA ASP A 123 -6.67 -15.99 -4.77
C ASP A 123 -7.63 -17.17 -4.65
N THR A 124 -8.72 -17.13 -5.40
CA THR A 124 -9.75 -18.19 -5.40
C THR A 124 -9.45 -19.29 -6.40
N ALA A 125 -8.41 -19.14 -7.24
CA ALA A 125 -8.00 -20.18 -8.16
C ALA A 125 -7.13 -21.23 -7.44
N SER A 126 -7.28 -22.47 -7.80
CA SER A 126 -6.34 -23.52 -7.42
C SER A 126 -5.17 -23.52 -8.41
N GLY A 127 -3.97 -23.21 -7.94
CA GLY A 127 -2.80 -23.18 -8.80
C GLY A 127 -1.57 -22.60 -8.10
N ASN A 128 -0.44 -22.63 -8.78
CA ASN A 128 0.80 -22.09 -8.26
C ASN A 128 1.22 -20.85 -9.08
N GLY A 129 1.77 -19.84 -8.41
CA GLY A 129 2.40 -18.71 -9.07
C GLY A 129 1.50 -17.51 -9.35
N ALA A 130 0.23 -17.49 -8.92
CA ALA A 130 -0.58 -16.28 -8.98
C ALA A 130 0.06 -15.16 -8.15
N ALA A 131 0.21 -13.98 -8.72
CA ALA A 131 0.80 -12.85 -8.03
C ALA A 131 -0.26 -12.08 -7.25
N PHE A 132 -0.12 -12.02 -5.93
CA PHE A 132 -0.90 -11.14 -5.05
C PHE A 132 -0.48 -9.68 -5.21
N ILE A 133 0.83 -9.43 -5.31
CA ILE A 133 1.40 -8.09 -5.54
C ILE A 133 2.55 -8.23 -6.55
N ASN A 134 2.61 -7.33 -7.51
CA ASN A 134 3.71 -7.26 -8.46
C ASN A 134 4.34 -5.85 -8.43
N PHE A 135 5.62 -5.78 -8.18
CA PHE A 135 6.40 -4.54 -8.12
C PHE A 135 7.07 -4.27 -9.48
N HIS A 136 6.77 -3.12 -10.07
CA HIS A 136 7.32 -2.71 -11.37
C HIS A 136 8.16 -1.45 -11.26
N THR A 137 9.19 -1.36 -12.09
CA THR A 137 9.95 -0.12 -12.34
C THR A 137 10.21 -0.02 -13.84
N GLY A 138 9.79 1.12 -14.43
CA GLY A 138 9.94 1.34 -15.87
C GLY A 138 9.24 0.28 -16.72
N GLY A 139 8.06 -0.20 -16.29
CA GLY A 139 7.28 -1.23 -16.98
C GLY A 139 7.77 -2.68 -16.81
N SER A 140 8.93 -2.88 -16.17
CA SER A 140 9.49 -4.22 -15.93
C SER A 140 9.22 -4.68 -14.49
N SER A 141 8.82 -5.94 -14.32
CA SER A 141 8.66 -6.57 -13.00
C SER A 141 10.02 -6.69 -12.30
N ARG A 142 10.07 -6.30 -11.02
CA ARG A 142 11.26 -6.34 -10.18
C ARG A 142 11.15 -7.35 -9.05
N GLY A 143 9.93 -7.69 -8.67
CA GLY A 143 9.64 -8.66 -7.65
C GLY A 143 8.15 -8.88 -7.49
N THR A 144 7.79 -9.96 -6.80
CA THR A 144 6.40 -10.35 -6.59
C THR A 144 6.19 -10.96 -5.23
N ILE A 145 4.98 -10.82 -4.72
CA ILE A 145 4.46 -11.68 -3.65
C ILE A 145 3.47 -12.63 -4.30
N THR A 146 3.75 -13.93 -4.28
CA THR A 146 2.98 -14.94 -5.03
C THR A 146 2.43 -16.03 -4.14
N ASN A 147 1.36 -16.67 -4.60
CA ASN A 147 0.90 -17.95 -4.09
C ASN A 147 1.97 -19.04 -4.36
N ASN A 148 2.29 -19.82 -3.36
CA ASN A 148 3.18 -20.98 -3.46
C ASN A 148 2.42 -22.26 -3.07
N ASN A 149 1.94 -22.97 -4.08
CA ASN A 149 1.20 -24.25 -3.94
C ASN A 149 -0.03 -24.20 -3.02
N ASN A 150 -0.74 -23.07 -2.96
CA ASN A 150 -1.92 -22.83 -2.11
C ASN A 150 -1.67 -23.05 -0.60
N SER A 151 -0.44 -23.09 -0.16
CA SER A 151 -0.08 -23.39 1.23
C SER A 151 0.83 -22.34 1.87
N ALA A 152 1.46 -21.49 1.06
CA ALA A 152 2.40 -20.48 1.54
C ALA A 152 2.43 -19.26 0.61
N VAL A 153 3.13 -18.22 1.06
CA VAL A 153 3.45 -17.04 0.26
C VAL A 153 4.95 -17.04 -0.03
N ALA A 154 5.31 -16.78 -1.29
CA ALA A 154 6.69 -16.58 -1.70
C ALA A 154 6.97 -15.11 -1.99
N TYR A 155 8.08 -14.59 -1.46
CA TYR A 155 8.61 -13.26 -1.73
C TYR A 155 9.74 -13.38 -2.74
N ASN A 156 9.51 -12.97 -3.97
CA ASN A 156 10.44 -13.16 -5.06
C ASN A 156 11.07 -11.85 -5.51
N THR A 157 12.38 -11.88 -5.72
CA THR A 157 13.13 -10.81 -6.39
C THR A 157 13.73 -11.35 -7.69
N SER A 158 13.89 -10.49 -8.71
CA SER A 158 14.48 -10.89 -9.98
C SER A 158 15.93 -11.34 -9.79
N SER A 159 16.26 -12.54 -10.27
CA SER A 159 17.60 -13.13 -10.15
C SER A 159 17.99 -13.97 -11.38
N ASP A 160 17.37 -13.74 -12.55
CA ASP A 160 17.71 -14.41 -13.79
C ASP A 160 19.15 -14.05 -14.20
N TYR A 161 19.90 -15.05 -14.67
CA TYR A 161 21.30 -14.86 -15.09
C TYR A 161 21.45 -13.89 -16.26
N ARG A 162 20.44 -13.77 -17.12
CA ARG A 162 20.41 -12.85 -18.27
C ARG A 162 20.36 -11.36 -17.86
N LEU A 163 20.06 -11.10 -16.60
CA LEU A 163 20.06 -9.76 -16.00
C LEU A 163 21.38 -9.42 -15.31
N LYS A 164 22.38 -10.30 -15.41
CA LYS A 164 23.65 -10.20 -14.68
C LYS A 164 24.83 -10.23 -15.64
N GLU A 165 25.84 -9.42 -15.35
CA GLU A 165 27.11 -9.39 -16.06
C GLU A 165 28.26 -9.38 -15.07
N ASN A 166 29.49 -9.60 -15.51
CA ASN A 166 30.70 -9.58 -14.70
C ASN A 166 30.62 -10.52 -13.46
N VAL A 167 30.02 -11.69 -13.62
CA VAL A 167 29.84 -12.66 -12.52
C VAL A 167 31.20 -13.20 -12.08
N SER A 168 31.54 -13.00 -10.82
CA SER A 168 32.74 -13.56 -10.18
C SER A 168 32.38 -14.39 -8.95
N TYR A 169 32.96 -15.57 -8.84
CA TYR A 169 32.84 -16.45 -7.67
C TYR A 169 34.01 -16.31 -6.70
N SER A 170 35.00 -15.49 -7.06
CA SER A 170 36.23 -15.29 -6.27
C SER A 170 36.10 -13.97 -5.50
N PHE A 171 35.80 -14.06 -4.20
CA PHE A 171 35.85 -12.96 -3.24
C PHE A 171 36.11 -13.51 -1.83
N ASP A 172 36.76 -12.74 -0.99
CA ASP A 172 37.10 -13.09 0.41
C ASP A 172 35.94 -12.77 1.33
N ALA A 173 35.04 -13.73 1.50
CA ALA A 173 33.84 -13.54 2.29
C ALA A 173 34.12 -13.54 3.80
N THR A 174 35.05 -14.38 4.26
CA THR A 174 35.38 -14.48 5.69
C THR A 174 35.92 -13.17 6.24
N THR A 175 36.77 -12.46 5.50
CA THR A 175 37.29 -11.15 5.93
C THR A 175 36.20 -10.10 5.97
N GLU A 176 35.30 -10.09 4.98
CA GLU A 176 34.17 -9.14 4.96
C GLU A 176 33.18 -9.43 6.09
N LEU A 177 32.81 -10.71 6.31
CA LEU A 177 31.90 -11.10 7.38
C LEU A 177 32.37 -10.64 8.76
N LYS A 178 33.67 -10.74 9.05
CA LYS A 178 34.26 -10.35 10.34
C LYS A 178 34.14 -8.85 10.63
N LYS A 179 33.86 -8.02 9.64
CA LYS A 179 33.64 -6.57 9.82
C LYS A 179 32.21 -6.26 10.27
N LEU A 180 31.26 -7.17 10.06
CA LEU A 180 29.90 -7.01 10.52
C LEU A 180 29.82 -7.11 12.04
N LYS A 181 28.97 -6.29 12.65
CA LYS A 181 28.83 -6.17 14.11
C LYS A 181 27.38 -6.49 14.52
N PRO A 182 27.01 -7.76 14.65
CA PRO A 182 25.70 -8.11 15.19
C PRO A 182 25.57 -7.60 16.64
N CYS A 183 24.41 -7.04 16.97
CA CYS A 183 24.15 -6.46 18.29
C CYS A 183 22.75 -6.79 18.80
N LYS A 184 22.54 -6.59 20.09
CA LYS A 184 21.23 -6.61 20.73
C LYS A 184 20.78 -5.18 21.02
N PHE A 185 19.53 -4.87 20.77
CA PHE A 185 18.96 -3.55 21.02
C PHE A 185 17.45 -3.60 21.29
N ASN A 186 16.91 -2.51 21.80
CA ASN A 186 15.48 -2.26 21.87
C ASN A 186 15.15 -1.08 20.95
N PHE A 187 14.02 -1.13 20.25
CA PHE A 187 13.51 0.07 19.61
C PHE A 187 13.07 1.08 20.68
N ILE A 188 13.30 2.37 20.42
CA ILE A 188 12.91 3.44 21.35
C ILE A 188 11.41 3.35 21.64
N GLY A 189 11.03 3.29 22.91
CA GLY A 189 9.65 3.12 23.36
C GLY A 189 9.16 1.67 23.38
N GLY A 190 10.00 0.68 23.07
CA GLY A 190 9.68 -0.76 23.14
C GLY A 190 10.51 -1.49 24.19
N ASP A 191 9.91 -2.48 24.86
CA ASP A 191 10.57 -3.28 25.90
C ASP A 191 11.22 -4.56 25.36
N LEU A 192 10.90 -4.94 24.10
CA LEU A 192 11.42 -6.16 23.52
C LEU A 192 12.85 -5.97 23.01
N THR A 193 13.79 -6.76 23.57
CA THR A 193 15.15 -6.85 23.07
C THR A 193 15.21 -7.77 21.85
N VAL A 194 15.79 -7.27 20.77
CA VAL A 194 15.97 -8.00 19.50
C VAL A 194 17.44 -8.04 19.09
N GLU A 195 17.78 -9.01 18.24
CA GLU A 195 19.10 -9.13 17.63
C GLU A 195 19.08 -8.59 16.19
N GLY A 196 20.12 -7.87 15.81
CA GLY A 196 20.20 -7.29 14.46
C GLY A 196 21.48 -6.50 14.25
N PHE A 197 21.38 -5.45 13.43
CA PHE A 197 22.52 -4.64 13.03
C PHE A 197 22.13 -3.16 13.02
N LEU A 198 23.12 -2.28 13.18
CA LEU A 198 22.98 -0.87 12.88
C LEU A 198 23.25 -0.64 11.38
N ALA A 199 22.29 -0.03 10.67
CA ALA A 199 22.30 0.08 9.21
C ALA A 199 23.59 0.74 8.67
N HIS A 200 24.05 1.84 9.26
CA HIS A 200 25.25 2.55 8.84
C HIS A 200 26.55 1.73 9.02
N GLU A 201 26.61 0.81 10.01
CA GLU A 201 27.76 -0.09 10.18
C GLU A 201 27.77 -1.18 9.10
N VAL A 202 26.59 -1.73 8.75
CA VAL A 202 26.47 -2.71 7.65
C VAL A 202 26.75 -2.05 6.30
N GLN A 203 26.35 -0.79 6.11
CA GLN A 203 26.58 -0.05 4.85
C GLN A 203 28.05 0.01 4.47
N ALA A 204 28.96 0.09 5.45
CA ALA A 204 30.40 0.10 5.22
C ALA A 204 30.96 -1.24 4.70
N VAL A 205 30.22 -2.34 4.85
CA VAL A 205 30.65 -3.70 4.48
C VAL A 205 29.82 -4.24 3.31
N VAL A 206 28.50 -4.13 3.37
CA VAL A 206 27.54 -4.63 2.38
C VAL A 206 26.59 -3.50 2.00
N PRO A 207 27.04 -2.50 1.23
CA PRO A 207 26.23 -1.31 0.92
C PRO A 207 24.90 -1.63 0.22
N GLN A 208 24.85 -2.69 -0.58
CA GLN A 208 23.62 -3.14 -1.27
C GLN A 208 22.53 -3.70 -0.32
N ALA A 209 22.85 -3.93 0.96
CA ALA A 209 21.88 -4.32 1.97
C ALA A 209 21.13 -3.13 2.59
N ILE A 210 21.57 -1.89 2.33
CA ILE A 210 21.08 -0.70 3.01
C ILE A 210 20.39 0.23 2.02
N THR A 211 19.28 0.81 2.46
CA THR A 211 18.58 1.91 1.78
C THR A 211 18.63 3.16 2.66
N GLY A 212 18.66 4.34 2.03
CA GLY A 212 18.76 5.63 2.70
C GLY A 212 20.21 6.03 3.03
N THR A 213 20.38 7.26 3.47
CA THR A 213 21.67 7.87 3.81
C THR A 213 21.81 7.98 5.33
N HIS A 214 23.03 7.79 5.86
CA HIS A 214 23.29 7.93 7.29
C HIS A 214 23.06 9.39 7.73
N ASN A 215 22.25 9.59 8.78
CA ASN A 215 21.86 10.90 9.32
C ASN A 215 21.10 11.80 8.34
N GLU A 216 20.39 11.22 7.37
CA GLU A 216 19.54 11.95 6.45
C GLU A 216 18.36 12.60 7.19
N VAL A 217 18.01 13.82 6.77
CA VAL A 217 16.83 14.55 7.21
C VAL A 217 16.03 15.02 5.98
N ASP A 218 14.73 15.23 6.17
CA ASP A 218 13.87 15.84 5.17
C ASP A 218 13.96 17.38 5.18
N ASP A 219 13.15 18.04 4.34
CA ASP A 219 13.13 19.51 4.21
C ASP A 219 12.67 20.23 5.51
N ASP A 220 12.07 19.51 6.44
CA ASP A 220 11.59 20.00 7.74
C ASP A 220 12.50 19.57 8.90
N ASP A 221 13.73 19.12 8.63
CA ASP A 221 14.72 18.62 9.60
C ASP A 221 14.28 17.34 10.36
N ASN A 222 13.26 16.61 9.89
CA ASN A 222 12.89 15.34 10.49
C ASN A 222 13.82 14.21 10.01
N PRO A 223 14.18 13.25 10.90
CA PRO A 223 15.04 12.14 10.51
C PRO A 223 14.41 11.25 9.42
N VAL A 224 15.18 11.00 8.35
CA VAL A 224 14.90 9.96 7.36
C VAL A 224 15.70 8.72 7.71
N TYR A 225 15.01 7.66 8.16
CA TYR A 225 15.68 6.48 8.70
C TYR A 225 16.17 5.53 7.60
N GLN A 226 17.37 5.00 7.80
CA GLN A 226 17.91 3.94 6.96
C GLN A 226 17.13 2.62 7.16
N GLY A 227 17.00 1.84 6.06
CA GLY A 227 16.48 0.48 6.09
C GLY A 227 17.56 -0.55 5.81
N ILE A 228 17.36 -1.80 6.28
CA ILE A 228 18.23 -2.94 6.01
C ILE A 228 17.45 -4.10 5.40
N ASP A 229 17.95 -4.63 4.27
CA ASP A 229 17.54 -5.90 3.69
C ASP A 229 18.56 -7.00 4.07
N GLN A 230 18.26 -7.72 5.14
CA GLN A 230 19.16 -8.76 5.65
C GLN A 230 19.34 -9.93 4.67
N SER A 231 18.45 -10.11 3.69
CA SER A 231 18.60 -11.15 2.66
C SER A 231 19.86 -10.98 1.82
N LYS A 232 20.37 -9.76 1.71
CA LYS A 232 21.61 -9.45 1.00
C LYS A 232 22.88 -9.94 1.72
N LEU A 233 22.76 -10.31 2.99
CA LEU A 233 23.86 -10.92 3.76
C LEU A 233 23.99 -12.43 3.50
N VAL A 234 22.95 -13.08 2.98
CA VAL A 234 22.93 -14.54 2.75
C VAL A 234 24.07 -15.02 1.84
N PRO A 235 24.36 -14.39 0.67
CA PRO A 235 25.49 -14.82 -0.17
C PRO A 235 26.84 -14.75 0.55
N LEU A 236 27.05 -13.71 1.37
CA LEU A 236 28.26 -13.54 2.18
C LEU A 236 28.38 -14.66 3.23
N LEU A 237 27.28 -14.98 3.91
CA LEU A 237 27.23 -16.08 4.89
C LEU A 237 27.52 -17.44 4.24
N VAL A 238 26.89 -17.74 3.09
CA VAL A 238 27.11 -19.01 2.37
C VAL A 238 28.55 -19.15 1.94
N LYS A 239 29.14 -18.11 1.36
CA LYS A 239 30.54 -18.14 0.92
C LYS A 239 31.51 -18.30 2.09
N THR A 240 31.24 -17.63 3.21
CA THR A 240 32.05 -17.77 4.44
C THR A 240 32.01 -19.20 4.98
N ILE A 241 30.83 -19.85 4.97
CA ILE A 241 30.69 -21.25 5.39
C ILE A 241 31.54 -22.16 4.49
N GLN A 242 31.50 -21.98 3.16
CA GLN A 242 32.31 -22.71 2.20
C GLN A 242 33.83 -22.55 2.43
N GLU A 243 34.28 -21.32 2.71
CA GLU A 243 35.68 -21.04 3.04
C GLU A 243 36.11 -21.69 4.35
N LEU A 244 35.23 -21.67 5.37
CA LEU A 244 35.51 -22.33 6.66
C LEU A 244 35.53 -23.84 6.54
N GLU A 245 34.60 -24.46 5.79
CA GLU A 245 34.59 -25.91 5.50
C GLU A 245 35.89 -26.35 4.83
N ALA A 246 36.31 -25.61 3.78
CA ALA A 246 37.58 -25.93 3.09
C ALA A 246 38.81 -25.85 4.03
N ARG A 247 38.83 -24.89 4.96
CA ARG A 247 39.89 -24.77 5.96
C ARG A 247 39.87 -25.89 6.99
N ILE A 248 38.68 -26.32 7.43
CA ILE A 248 38.54 -27.47 8.35
C ILE A 248 39.04 -28.74 7.67
N ALA A 249 38.59 -29.03 6.45
CA ALA A 249 39.02 -30.17 5.68
C ALA A 249 40.56 -30.23 5.49
N ALA A 250 41.18 -29.07 5.25
CA ALA A 250 42.64 -28.97 5.14
C ALA A 250 43.35 -29.27 6.49
N LEU A 251 42.77 -28.88 7.63
CA LEU A 251 43.32 -29.16 8.94
C LEU A 251 43.16 -30.66 9.36
N GLU A 252 42.04 -31.26 8.95
CA GLU A 252 41.77 -32.71 9.23
C GLU A 252 42.63 -33.63 8.38
N SER A 253 43.14 -33.17 7.25
CA SER A 253 44.00 -33.93 6.34
C SER A 253 45.50 -33.73 6.59
N ALA A 254 45.88 -32.87 7.54
CA ALA A 254 47.26 -32.55 7.89
C ALA A 254 47.77 -33.37 9.09
#